data_f20bf1cc697cff264a2b49274a58f5ce
#
_entry.id   f20bf1cc697cff264a2b49274a58f5ce
#
_cell.length_a   1.000
_cell.length_b   1.000
_cell.length_c   1.000
_cell.angle_alpha   90.00
_cell.angle_beta   90.00
_cell.angle_gamma   90.00
#
_symmetry.space_group_name_H-M   'P 1'
#
loop_
_entity.id
_entity.type
_entity.pdbx_description
1 polymer ?
#
loop_
_entity_poly.entity_id
_entity_poly.type
_entity_poly.pdbx_seq_one_letter_code
_entity_poly.pdbx_strand_id
1 'polypeptide(L)'
;MQTDAIVMHDEDEDQDNPDADEGNPEEITAVLPIVELDISGDIDAPVPMPAAGERCEGCALHTTKLWQGARAGREEPHAVCTLCYLTGHLDSATAAHGRLAFLPGLSAADALHLQRHALLAILGGDKAQVKQGERVWKWMDRHSREVEVAWGSARAGEFAQAMKRLPPFKRSQLQAQLTGCVLMLPADMFDDLTLLLPSHKTVQSVLSTRSWATYTRSDLYV
;
A
#
# COMPACT_ATOMS: atom_id res chain seq x y z
N MET A 1 -74.15 -36.22 -7.58
CA MET A 1 -74.50 -35.13 -8.45
C MET A 1 -73.19 -34.53 -8.83
N GLN A 2 -72.52 -34.99 -9.86
CA GLN A 2 -72.63 -34.59 -11.31
C GLN A 2 -72.72 -33.08 -11.43
N THR A 3 -71.80 -32.43 -12.04
CA THR A 3 -71.46 -32.31 -13.48
C THR A 3 -70.11 -31.57 -13.60
N ASP A 4 -69.14 -32.13 -14.24
CA ASP A 4 -68.73 -31.97 -15.67
C ASP A 4 -68.32 -30.58 -16.12
N ALA A 5 -66.99 -30.50 -16.40
CA ALA A 5 -66.34 -30.19 -17.68
C ALA A 5 -66.37 -28.72 -18.13
N ILE A 6 -65.24 -28.16 -18.50
CA ILE A 6 -64.83 -27.96 -19.88
C ILE A 6 -63.37 -27.48 -19.91
N VAL A 7 -62.61 -28.22 -20.73
CA VAL A 7 -61.26 -27.90 -21.24
C VAL A 7 -61.38 -26.81 -22.27
N MET A 8 -60.49 -25.80 -22.23
CA MET A 8 -60.06 -25.07 -23.43
C MET A 8 -58.56 -24.90 -23.42
N HIS A 9 -57.92 -25.50 -24.38
CA HIS A 9 -56.62 -25.17 -24.89
C HIS A 9 -56.66 -23.78 -25.52
N ASP A 10 -55.62 -23.02 -25.26
CA ASP A 10 -55.10 -22.09 -26.27
C ASP A 10 -53.55 -22.18 -26.23
N GLU A 11 -53.08 -22.69 -27.36
CA GLU A 11 -51.69 -22.65 -27.78
C GLU A 11 -51.45 -21.21 -28.33
N ASP A 12 -50.42 -20.56 -27.85
CA ASP A 12 -49.82 -19.47 -28.63
C ASP A 12 -48.35 -19.32 -28.29
N GLU A 13 -47.57 -19.91 -29.17
CA GLU A 13 -46.45 -19.33 -29.91
C GLU A 13 -45.22 -18.91 -29.14
N ASP A 14 -44.24 -19.78 -29.30
CA ASP A 14 -42.82 -19.53 -29.27
C ASP A 14 -42.44 -18.18 -29.92
N GLN A 15 -41.80 -17.33 -29.13
CA GLN A 15 -40.87 -16.35 -29.66
C GLN A 15 -39.53 -16.57 -29.02
N ASP A 16 -38.72 -17.45 -29.69
CA ASP A 16 -37.28 -17.45 -29.61
C ASP A 16 -36.75 -16.03 -29.77
N ASN A 17 -36.17 -15.50 -28.74
CA ASN A 17 -35.33 -14.33 -28.82
C ASN A 17 -33.85 -14.78 -28.62
N PRO A 18 -33.12 -15.04 -29.69
CA PRO A 18 -31.73 -15.46 -29.62
C PRO A 18 -30.79 -14.26 -29.74
N ASP A 19 -30.79 -13.32 -28.79
CA ASP A 19 -29.75 -12.31 -28.70
C ASP A 19 -29.75 -11.67 -27.29
N ALA A 20 -29.61 -12.49 -26.26
CA ALA A 20 -29.04 -12.03 -25.01
C ALA A 20 -27.54 -12.30 -25.09
N ASP A 21 -26.81 -11.32 -25.61
CA ASP A 21 -25.37 -11.22 -25.44
C ASP A 21 -25.11 -11.17 -23.94
N GLU A 22 -24.90 -12.35 -23.34
CA GLU A 22 -24.35 -12.49 -22.01
C GLU A 22 -22.93 -11.95 -22.05
N GLY A 23 -22.82 -10.62 -21.98
CA GLY A 23 -21.59 -9.94 -21.67
C GLY A 23 -21.03 -10.54 -20.39
N ASN A 24 -20.11 -11.46 -20.56
CA ASN A 24 -19.26 -11.99 -19.51
C ASN A 24 -18.68 -10.79 -18.75
N PRO A 25 -19.06 -10.56 -17.48
CA PRO A 25 -18.39 -9.53 -16.68
C PRO A 25 -16.95 -10.01 -16.59
N GLU A 26 -16.04 -9.39 -17.31
CA GLU A 26 -14.61 -9.49 -17.06
C GLU A 26 -14.44 -9.23 -15.57
N GLU A 27 -14.25 -10.31 -14.85
CA GLU A 27 -13.88 -10.30 -13.44
C GLU A 27 -12.51 -9.63 -13.41
N ILE A 28 -12.53 -8.30 -13.29
CA ILE A 28 -11.33 -7.51 -13.02
C ILE A 28 -10.88 -7.99 -11.65
N THR A 29 -10.10 -9.05 -11.65
CA THR A 29 -9.36 -9.49 -10.48
C THR A 29 -8.40 -8.35 -10.18
N ALA A 30 -8.84 -7.41 -9.36
CA ALA A 30 -8.01 -6.34 -8.86
C ALA A 30 -6.86 -7.03 -8.12
N VAL A 31 -5.72 -7.16 -8.80
CA VAL A 31 -4.49 -7.65 -8.19
C VAL A 31 -4.18 -6.65 -7.07
N LEU A 32 -4.49 -7.04 -5.83
CA LEU A 32 -4.20 -6.22 -4.66
C LEU A 32 -2.72 -5.87 -4.69
N PRO A 33 -2.37 -4.59 -4.62
CA PRO A 33 -0.98 -4.17 -4.62
C PRO A 33 -0.29 -4.80 -3.41
N ILE A 34 0.77 -5.57 -3.67
CA ILE A 34 1.56 -6.20 -2.61
C ILE A 34 2.72 -5.28 -2.31
N VAL A 35 2.74 -4.76 -1.08
CA VAL A 35 3.87 -4.01 -0.52
C VAL A 35 4.60 -4.95 0.42
N GLU A 36 5.83 -5.30 0.07
CA GLU A 36 6.67 -6.21 0.84
C GLU A 36 7.92 -5.49 1.35
N LEU A 37 8.30 -5.82 2.58
CA LEU A 37 9.58 -5.40 3.15
C LEU A 37 10.70 -6.20 2.46
N ASP A 38 11.60 -5.52 1.76
CA ASP A 38 12.70 -6.16 1.04
C ASP A 38 13.94 -5.26 0.98
N ILE A 39 14.96 -5.75 0.31
CA ILE A 39 16.21 -5.05 -0.01
C ILE A 39 16.44 -5.08 -1.52
N SER A 40 17.28 -4.16 -2.02
CA SER A 40 17.79 -4.26 -3.38
C SER A 40 18.64 -5.54 -3.57
N GLY A 41 18.75 -5.99 -4.82
CA GLY A 41 19.68 -7.07 -5.16
C GLY A 41 21.14 -6.64 -5.24
N ASP A 42 21.41 -5.33 -5.14
CA ASP A 42 22.73 -4.74 -5.34
C ASP A 42 23.61 -4.81 -4.10
N ILE A 43 24.92 -4.87 -4.32
CA ILE A 43 25.93 -4.84 -3.25
C ILE A 43 25.96 -3.45 -2.59
N ASP A 44 25.85 -2.41 -3.40
CA ASP A 44 25.82 -1.02 -2.97
C ASP A 44 24.39 -0.59 -2.54
N ALA A 45 24.32 0.55 -1.86
CA ALA A 45 23.03 1.14 -1.52
C ALA A 45 22.28 1.51 -2.81
N PRO A 46 20.98 1.15 -2.93
CA PRO A 46 20.21 1.41 -4.14
C PRO A 46 20.05 2.90 -4.39
N VAL A 47 20.25 3.31 -5.63
CA VAL A 47 20.01 4.68 -6.10
C VAL A 47 18.61 4.70 -6.73
N PRO A 48 17.67 5.54 -6.23
CA PRO A 48 16.35 5.64 -6.81
C PRO A 48 16.39 6.09 -8.27
N MET A 49 15.85 5.28 -9.18
CA MET A 49 15.69 5.63 -10.59
C MET A 49 14.24 6.04 -10.86
N PRO A 50 13.98 7.18 -11.53
CA PRO A 50 12.63 7.57 -11.88
C PRO A 50 11.93 6.53 -12.75
N ALA A 51 10.65 6.33 -12.52
CA ALA A 51 9.76 5.51 -13.35
C ALA A 51 8.67 6.37 -13.99
N ALA A 52 8.25 5.99 -15.18
CA ALA A 52 7.09 6.59 -15.84
C ALA A 52 5.80 5.99 -15.26
N GLY A 53 4.72 6.81 -15.22
CA GLY A 53 3.42 6.38 -14.76
C GLY A 53 2.68 7.48 -13.99
N GLU A 54 1.44 7.18 -13.61
CA GLU A 54 0.57 8.10 -12.88
C GLU A 54 0.03 7.48 -11.57
N ARG A 55 0.32 6.19 -11.34
CA ARG A 55 -0.17 5.43 -10.20
C ARG A 55 0.88 4.49 -9.67
N CYS A 56 1.02 4.47 -8.35
CA CYS A 56 1.87 3.54 -7.65
C CYS A 56 1.30 2.11 -7.72
N GLU A 57 2.06 1.17 -8.25
CA GLU A 57 1.66 -0.25 -8.30
C GLU A 57 1.68 -0.93 -6.92
N GLY A 58 2.35 -0.33 -5.93
CA GLY A 58 2.39 -0.86 -4.57
C GLY A 58 1.17 -0.48 -3.72
N CYS A 59 0.86 0.81 -3.58
CA CYS A 59 -0.22 1.29 -2.69
C CYS A 59 -1.33 2.04 -3.44
N ALA A 60 -1.35 2.00 -4.76
CA ALA A 60 -2.33 2.65 -5.62
C ALA A 60 -2.39 4.19 -5.53
N LEU A 61 -1.41 4.85 -4.89
CA LEU A 61 -1.34 6.30 -4.86
C LEU A 61 -1.24 6.88 -6.27
N HIS A 62 -2.13 7.80 -6.62
CA HIS A 62 -2.01 8.58 -7.85
C HIS A 62 -0.92 9.65 -7.67
N THR A 63 0.21 9.46 -8.34
CA THR A 63 1.36 10.38 -8.30
C THR A 63 2.24 10.20 -9.52
N THR A 64 2.85 11.28 -9.98
CA THR A 64 3.90 11.25 -11.01
C THR A 64 5.30 11.12 -10.41
N LYS A 65 5.43 11.15 -9.09
CA LYS A 65 6.71 10.92 -8.37
C LYS A 65 6.86 9.43 -8.11
N LEU A 66 7.30 8.72 -9.14
CA LEU A 66 7.45 7.27 -9.13
C LEU A 66 8.91 6.87 -9.34
N TRP A 67 9.26 5.75 -8.74
CA TRP A 67 10.57 5.14 -8.76
C TRP A 67 10.50 3.71 -9.29
N GLN A 68 11.56 3.24 -9.89
CA GLN A 68 11.68 1.83 -10.29
C GLN A 68 11.83 0.97 -9.02
N GLY A 69 10.81 0.19 -8.70
CA GLY A 69 10.83 -0.79 -7.63
C GLY A 69 11.32 -2.14 -8.13
N ALA A 70 12.14 -2.81 -7.33
CA ALA A 70 12.46 -4.21 -7.53
C ALA A 70 11.42 -5.09 -6.80
N ARG A 71 11.09 -6.23 -7.38
CA ARG A 71 10.24 -7.23 -6.75
C ARG A 71 10.76 -8.63 -7.06
N ALA A 72 10.87 -9.46 -6.03
CA ALA A 72 11.23 -10.85 -6.22
C ALA A 72 10.24 -11.56 -7.17
N GLY A 73 10.76 -12.21 -8.21
CA GLY A 73 9.95 -12.94 -9.20
C GLY A 73 9.36 -12.10 -10.34
N ARG A 74 9.66 -10.79 -10.42
CA ARG A 74 9.38 -9.98 -11.61
C ARG A 74 10.68 -9.61 -12.32
N GLU A 75 10.72 -9.82 -13.64
CA GLU A 75 11.86 -9.43 -14.49
C GLU A 75 11.86 -7.93 -14.78
N GLU A 76 10.68 -7.30 -14.82
CA GLU A 76 10.53 -5.89 -15.12
C GLU A 76 10.35 -5.06 -13.85
N PRO A 77 11.04 -3.90 -13.76
CA PRO A 77 10.83 -2.95 -12.67
C PRO A 77 9.40 -2.40 -12.74
N HIS A 78 8.78 -2.24 -11.59
CA HIS A 78 7.44 -1.68 -11.46
C HIS A 78 7.49 -0.26 -10.88
N ALA A 79 6.50 0.56 -11.21
CA ALA A 79 6.45 1.94 -10.80
C ALA A 79 5.85 2.09 -9.40
N VAL A 80 6.64 2.58 -8.42
CA VAL A 80 6.21 2.73 -7.03
C VAL A 80 6.45 4.13 -6.48
N CYS A 81 5.59 4.59 -5.57
CA CYS A 81 5.80 5.86 -4.87
C CYS A 81 6.94 5.76 -3.85
N THR A 82 7.38 6.90 -3.32
CA THR A 82 8.53 6.99 -2.41
C THR A 82 8.42 6.06 -1.21
N LEU A 83 7.25 5.98 -0.53
CA LEU A 83 7.11 5.10 0.64
C LEU A 83 7.16 3.61 0.26
N CYS A 84 6.55 3.22 -0.86
CA CYS A 84 6.63 1.86 -1.36
C CYS A 84 8.04 1.49 -1.81
N TYR A 85 8.75 2.42 -2.47
CA TYR A 85 10.15 2.23 -2.84
C TYR A 85 11.02 1.96 -1.60
N LEU A 86 10.90 2.80 -0.57
CA LEU A 86 11.68 2.65 0.66
C LEU A 86 11.34 1.36 1.42
N THR A 87 10.09 0.90 1.34
CA THR A 87 9.67 -0.39 1.92
C THR A 87 10.33 -1.58 1.21
N GLY A 88 10.43 -1.55 -0.11
CA GLY A 88 11.12 -2.57 -0.90
C GLY A 88 12.65 -2.43 -0.93
N HIS A 89 13.20 -1.38 -0.34
CA HIS A 89 14.63 -1.07 -0.33
C HIS A 89 15.10 -0.63 1.06
N LEU A 90 14.94 -1.53 2.07
CA LEU A 90 15.34 -1.28 3.46
C LEU A 90 16.83 -0.96 3.61
N ASP A 91 17.63 -1.33 2.62
CA ASP A 91 19.06 -1.07 2.53
C ASP A 91 19.42 0.29 1.93
N SER A 92 18.43 1.08 1.49
CA SER A 92 18.66 2.47 1.09
C SER A 92 19.03 3.34 2.30
N ALA A 93 19.82 4.39 2.07
CA ALA A 93 20.25 5.28 3.15
C ALA A 93 19.07 5.86 3.95
N THR A 94 17.99 6.25 3.26
CA THR A 94 16.78 6.79 3.91
C THR A 94 16.03 5.72 4.71
N ALA A 95 15.75 4.55 4.11
CA ALA A 95 14.97 3.49 4.78
C ALA A 95 15.70 2.92 6.00
N ALA A 96 17.03 2.87 5.98
CA ALA A 96 17.85 2.36 7.09
C ALA A 96 17.65 3.13 8.41
N HIS A 97 17.22 4.40 8.35
CA HIS A 97 16.86 5.20 9.53
C HIS A 97 15.46 4.89 10.08
N GLY A 98 14.66 4.15 9.34
CA GLY A 98 13.31 3.76 9.75
C GLY A 98 13.29 2.65 10.80
N ARG A 99 12.08 2.36 11.28
CA ARG A 99 11.79 1.27 12.19
C ARG A 99 10.66 0.41 11.63
N LEU A 100 10.68 -0.89 11.90
CA LEU A 100 9.56 -1.78 11.59
C LEU A 100 8.57 -1.75 12.74
N ALA A 101 7.27 -1.60 12.42
CA ALA A 101 6.17 -1.66 13.37
C ALA A 101 5.21 -2.79 12.98
N PHE A 102 4.70 -3.54 13.95
CA PHE A 102 3.77 -4.64 13.72
C PHE A 102 2.32 -4.14 13.79
N LEU A 103 1.65 -4.03 12.64
CA LEU A 103 0.29 -3.50 12.48
C LEU A 103 -0.60 -4.50 11.71
N PRO A 104 -0.84 -5.71 12.24
CA PRO A 104 -1.51 -6.80 11.51
C PRO A 104 -2.98 -6.52 11.19
N GLY A 105 -3.59 -5.53 11.83
CA GLY A 105 -4.97 -5.09 11.57
C GLY A 105 -5.11 -4.14 10.38
N LEU A 106 -4.00 -3.71 9.77
CA LEU A 106 -3.98 -2.85 8.59
C LEU A 106 -3.34 -3.57 7.41
N SER A 107 -3.86 -3.35 6.21
CA SER A 107 -3.10 -3.71 5.02
C SER A 107 -1.82 -2.88 4.94
N ALA A 108 -0.78 -3.39 4.29
CA ALA A 108 0.46 -2.63 4.09
C ALA A 108 0.21 -1.30 3.36
N ALA A 109 -0.68 -1.29 2.37
CA ALA A 109 -1.08 -0.07 1.65
C ALA A 109 -1.78 0.94 2.57
N ASP A 110 -2.74 0.49 3.38
CA ASP A 110 -3.44 1.36 4.34
C ASP A 110 -2.49 1.94 5.38
N ALA A 111 -1.56 1.13 5.91
CA ALA A 111 -0.55 1.60 6.85
C ALA A 111 0.36 2.68 6.22
N LEU A 112 0.76 2.51 4.95
CA LEU A 112 1.52 3.52 4.21
C LEU A 112 0.72 4.79 3.96
N HIS A 113 -0.57 4.70 3.65
CA HIS A 113 -1.44 5.88 3.50
C HIS A 113 -1.61 6.61 4.83
N LEU A 114 -1.82 5.88 5.92
CA LEU A 114 -1.93 6.47 7.27
C LEU A 114 -0.63 7.16 7.68
N GLN A 115 0.52 6.51 7.47
CA GLN A 115 1.83 7.11 7.71
C GLN A 115 2.04 8.38 6.86
N ARG A 116 1.76 8.31 5.56
CA ARG A 116 1.84 9.45 4.63
C ARG A 116 1.05 10.64 5.14
N HIS A 117 -0.19 10.41 5.55
CA HIS A 117 -1.03 11.46 6.08
C HIS A 117 -0.45 12.06 7.37
N ALA A 118 0.02 11.21 8.29
CA ALA A 118 0.67 11.68 9.51
C ALA A 118 1.92 12.54 9.21
N LEU A 119 2.76 12.12 8.27
CA LEU A 119 3.94 12.87 7.83
C LEU A 119 3.56 14.21 7.20
N LEU A 120 2.58 14.24 6.30
CA LEU A 120 2.08 15.49 5.70
C LEU A 120 1.52 16.45 6.77
N ALA A 121 0.82 15.93 7.78
CA ALA A 121 0.30 16.73 8.88
C ALA A 121 1.42 17.31 9.76
N ILE A 122 2.45 16.51 10.06
CA ILE A 122 3.59 16.95 10.87
C ILE A 122 4.40 18.03 10.15
N LEU A 123 4.64 17.84 8.84
CA LEU A 123 5.57 18.68 8.08
C LEU A 123 4.92 19.93 7.47
N GLY A 124 3.63 19.89 7.16
CA GLY A 124 2.96 20.96 6.41
C GLY A 124 1.58 21.37 6.93
N GLY A 125 1.13 20.79 8.05
CA GLY A 125 -0.15 21.10 8.68
C GLY A 125 -0.12 22.35 9.58
N ASP A 126 -1.31 22.80 9.98
CA ASP A 126 -1.44 23.78 11.06
C ASP A 126 -1.14 23.15 12.43
N LYS A 127 -1.10 23.96 13.48
CA LYS A 127 -0.75 23.52 14.85
C LYS A 127 -1.61 22.36 15.36
N ALA A 128 -2.90 22.31 15.00
CA ALA A 128 -3.81 21.24 15.41
C ALA A 128 -3.53 19.96 14.62
N GLN A 129 -3.31 20.09 13.32
CA GLN A 129 -2.97 19.00 12.40
C GLN A 129 -1.61 18.38 12.75
N VAL A 130 -0.59 19.19 13.04
CA VAL A 130 0.72 18.73 13.53
C VAL A 130 0.55 17.86 14.77
N LYS A 131 -0.16 18.37 15.80
CA LYS A 131 -0.39 17.61 17.04
C LYS A 131 -1.11 16.29 16.80
N GLN A 132 -2.06 16.27 15.86
CA GLN A 132 -2.78 15.04 15.48
C GLN A 132 -1.88 14.08 14.70
N GLY A 133 -1.13 14.58 13.74
CA GLY A 133 -0.15 13.81 12.97
C GLY A 133 0.88 13.13 13.87
N GLU A 134 1.47 13.87 14.81
CA GLU A 134 2.38 13.32 15.81
C GLU A 134 1.74 12.22 16.66
N ARG A 135 0.45 12.37 17.04
CA ARG A 135 -0.26 11.38 17.83
C ARG A 135 -0.43 10.07 17.06
N VAL A 136 -0.83 10.17 15.79
CA VAL A 136 -1.00 8.99 14.92
C VAL A 136 0.35 8.33 14.65
N TRP A 137 1.35 9.12 14.28
CA TRP A 137 2.69 8.59 14.02
C TRP A 137 3.27 7.89 15.25
N LYS A 138 3.19 8.49 16.43
CA LYS A 138 3.62 7.89 17.71
C LYS A 138 2.80 6.65 18.06
N TRP A 139 1.51 6.60 17.70
CA TRP A 139 0.70 5.39 17.89
C TRP A 139 1.23 4.25 17.02
N MET A 140 1.47 4.49 15.74
CA MET A 140 2.06 3.49 14.85
C MET A 140 3.46 3.05 15.31
N ASP A 141 4.34 4.00 15.65
CA ASP A 141 5.72 3.73 16.09
C ASP A 141 5.79 2.90 17.39
N ARG A 142 4.82 3.04 18.28
CA ARG A 142 4.77 2.20 19.50
C ARG A 142 4.71 0.71 19.22
N HIS A 143 4.14 0.31 18.08
CA HIS A 143 4.10 -1.07 17.63
C HIS A 143 5.45 -1.59 17.11
N SER A 144 6.49 -0.76 17.07
CA SER A 144 7.86 -1.21 16.86
C SER A 144 8.38 -2.01 18.05
N ARG A 145 7.75 -1.87 19.23
CA ARG A 145 8.16 -2.62 20.41
C ARG A 145 7.88 -4.12 20.26
N GLU A 146 6.78 -4.51 19.62
CA GLU A 146 6.48 -5.91 19.34
C GLU A 146 7.55 -6.53 18.45
N VAL A 147 8.00 -5.79 17.43
CA VAL A 147 9.10 -6.22 16.56
C VAL A 147 10.41 -6.33 17.34
N GLU A 148 10.71 -5.33 18.17
CA GLU A 148 11.93 -5.33 19.01
C GLU A 148 11.96 -6.51 19.99
N VAL A 149 10.83 -6.85 20.62
CA VAL A 149 10.71 -7.99 21.52
C VAL A 149 10.87 -9.32 20.76
N ALA A 150 10.28 -9.44 19.58
CA ALA A 150 10.32 -10.68 18.79
C ALA A 150 11.70 -10.93 18.13
N TRP A 151 12.39 -9.85 17.72
CA TRP A 151 13.58 -9.95 16.86
C TRP A 151 14.86 -9.36 17.50
N GLY A 152 14.77 -8.75 18.67
CA GLY A 152 15.88 -8.07 19.35
C GLY A 152 16.18 -6.68 18.80
N SER A 153 15.56 -6.29 17.68
CA SER A 153 15.65 -4.96 17.08
C SER A 153 14.41 -4.66 16.25
N ALA A 154 14.07 -3.36 16.12
CA ALA A 154 13.08 -2.88 15.17
C ALA A 154 13.70 -1.97 14.08
N ARG A 155 15.02 -1.79 14.05
CA ARG A 155 15.70 -0.90 13.10
C ARG A 155 15.74 -1.49 11.70
N ALA A 156 15.17 -0.79 10.72
CA ALA A 156 15.10 -1.26 9.33
C ALA A 156 16.49 -1.59 8.75
N GLY A 157 17.50 -0.78 9.05
CA GLY A 157 18.88 -1.02 8.59
C GLY A 157 19.48 -2.33 9.12
N GLU A 158 19.12 -2.79 10.33
CA GLU A 158 19.57 -4.06 10.87
C GLU A 158 18.89 -5.24 10.16
N PHE A 159 17.60 -5.12 9.86
CA PHE A 159 16.90 -6.10 9.02
C PHE A 159 17.48 -6.17 7.61
N ALA A 160 17.79 -5.01 7.00
CA ALA A 160 18.45 -4.96 5.70
C ALA A 160 19.79 -5.70 5.72
N GLN A 161 20.61 -5.47 6.73
CA GLN A 161 21.89 -6.18 6.89
C GLN A 161 21.71 -7.68 7.09
N ALA A 162 20.68 -8.09 7.85
CA ALA A 162 20.36 -9.51 8.01
C ALA A 162 19.93 -10.13 6.68
N MET A 163 19.04 -9.46 5.93
CA MET A 163 18.57 -9.92 4.62
C MET A 163 19.71 -10.05 3.60
N LYS A 164 20.66 -9.11 3.58
CA LYS A 164 21.84 -9.17 2.69
C LYS A 164 22.73 -10.39 2.94
N ARG A 165 22.76 -10.90 4.17
CA ARG A 165 23.56 -12.09 4.55
C ARG A 165 22.84 -13.41 4.25
N LEU A 166 21.55 -13.38 3.97
CA LEU A 166 20.74 -14.57 3.74
C LEU A 166 20.74 -14.95 2.25
N PRO A 167 20.82 -16.23 1.91
CA PRO A 167 20.53 -16.68 0.56
C PRO A 167 19.05 -16.42 0.20
N PRO A 168 18.69 -16.28 -1.09
CA PRO A 168 17.34 -15.87 -1.54
C PRO A 168 16.20 -16.63 -0.88
N PHE A 169 16.32 -17.94 -0.79
CA PHE A 169 15.33 -18.82 -0.14
C PHE A 169 15.07 -18.44 1.33
N LYS A 170 16.14 -18.21 2.11
CA LYS A 170 15.99 -17.82 3.54
C LYS A 170 15.50 -16.38 3.69
N ARG A 171 15.80 -15.51 2.71
CA ARG A 171 15.26 -14.15 2.67
C ARG A 171 13.74 -14.19 2.51
N SER A 172 13.23 -14.99 1.57
CA SER A 172 11.77 -15.16 1.41
C SER A 172 11.08 -15.72 2.65
N GLN A 173 11.75 -16.62 3.39
CA GLN A 173 11.23 -17.10 4.68
C GLN A 173 11.16 -15.96 5.72
N LEU A 174 12.19 -15.14 5.81
CA LEU A 174 12.18 -13.97 6.71
C LEU A 174 11.09 -12.98 6.34
N GLN A 175 10.92 -12.67 5.04
CA GLN A 175 9.85 -11.80 4.56
C GLN A 175 8.46 -12.32 4.96
N ALA A 176 8.21 -13.61 4.82
CA ALA A 176 6.96 -14.24 5.24
C ALA A 176 6.70 -14.08 6.76
N GLN A 177 7.77 -14.12 7.57
CA GLN A 177 7.66 -13.92 9.02
C GLN A 177 7.45 -12.44 9.40
N LEU A 178 7.78 -11.50 8.52
CA LEU A 178 7.53 -10.07 8.69
C LEU A 178 6.14 -9.63 8.21
N THR A 179 5.27 -10.58 7.84
CA THR A 179 3.88 -10.27 7.46
C THR A 179 3.18 -9.48 8.57
N GLY A 180 2.54 -8.36 8.19
CA GLY A 180 1.92 -7.43 9.15
C GLY A 180 2.89 -6.39 9.71
N CYS A 181 4.18 -6.47 9.39
CA CYS A 181 5.13 -5.40 9.68
C CYS A 181 5.13 -4.34 8.57
N VAL A 182 5.32 -3.09 8.96
CA VAL A 182 5.42 -1.94 8.05
C VAL A 182 6.64 -1.11 8.41
N LEU A 183 7.23 -0.46 7.40
CA LEU A 183 8.32 0.49 7.60
C LEU A 183 7.76 1.83 8.08
N MET A 184 8.21 2.27 9.23
CA MET A 184 7.95 3.59 9.80
C MET A 184 9.16 4.50 9.57
N LEU A 185 8.92 5.65 8.93
CA LEU A 185 9.96 6.63 8.62
C LEU A 185 9.77 7.89 9.47
N PRO A 186 10.82 8.43 10.07
CA PRO A 186 10.74 9.68 10.80
C PRO A 186 10.50 10.87 9.85
N ALA A 187 9.82 11.91 10.34
CA ALA A 187 9.39 13.03 9.50
C ALA A 187 10.56 13.86 8.95
N ASP A 188 11.64 13.97 9.68
CA ASP A 188 12.86 14.71 9.31
C ASP A 188 13.63 14.12 8.13
N MET A 189 13.19 12.97 7.60
CA MET A 189 13.74 12.40 6.37
C MET A 189 13.12 12.99 5.09
N PHE A 190 12.13 13.87 5.18
CA PHE A 190 11.39 14.41 4.03
C PHE A 190 11.45 15.92 3.97
N ASP A 191 12.42 16.45 3.21
CA ASP A 191 12.51 17.89 2.90
C ASP A 191 11.55 18.30 1.77
N ASP A 192 11.27 17.40 0.82
CA ASP A 192 10.36 17.62 -0.30
C ASP A 192 9.03 16.90 -0.08
N LEU A 193 8.00 17.65 0.32
CA LEU A 193 6.64 17.12 0.53
C LEU A 193 5.98 16.61 -0.75
N THR A 194 6.45 17.01 -1.92
CA THR A 194 5.89 16.50 -3.20
C THR A 194 6.10 15.00 -3.36
N LEU A 195 7.09 14.43 -2.67
CA LEU A 195 7.35 12.98 -2.63
C LEU A 195 6.25 12.19 -1.88
N LEU A 196 5.46 12.87 -1.07
CA LEU A 196 4.38 12.29 -0.27
C LEU A 196 2.99 12.65 -0.80
N LEU A 197 2.87 13.67 -1.66
CA LEU A 197 1.58 14.17 -2.12
C LEU A 197 1.04 13.36 -3.31
N PRO A 198 -0.30 13.15 -3.36
CA PRO A 198 -0.96 12.75 -4.59
C PRO A 198 -0.81 13.84 -5.67
N SER A 199 -0.86 13.46 -6.94
CA SER A 199 -0.83 14.41 -8.06
C SER A 199 -1.92 15.46 -7.94
N HIS A 200 -1.57 16.69 -8.25
CA HIS A 200 -2.50 17.84 -8.24
C HIS A 200 -3.15 18.16 -6.87
N LYS A 201 -2.62 17.61 -5.79
CA LYS A 201 -3.08 17.92 -4.42
C LYS A 201 -2.06 18.78 -3.69
N THR A 202 -2.58 19.64 -2.80
CA THR A 202 -1.78 20.41 -1.84
C THR A 202 -1.89 19.77 -0.46
N VAL A 203 -0.96 20.08 0.45
CA VAL A 203 -1.03 19.62 1.84
C VAL A 203 -2.39 19.95 2.46
N GLN A 204 -2.88 21.19 2.28
CA GLN A 204 -4.16 21.63 2.84
C GLN A 204 -5.35 20.86 2.26
N SER A 205 -5.32 20.53 0.96
CA SER A 205 -6.40 19.74 0.35
C SER A 205 -6.43 18.31 0.86
N VAL A 206 -5.27 17.72 1.12
CA VAL A 206 -5.15 16.37 1.72
C VAL A 206 -5.58 16.39 3.18
N LEU A 207 -5.15 17.39 3.96
CA LEU A 207 -5.44 17.50 5.38
C LEU A 207 -6.84 18.06 5.71
N SER A 208 -7.63 18.48 4.69
CA SER A 208 -8.99 18.96 4.89
C SER A 208 -9.99 17.89 5.32
N THR A 209 -9.64 16.62 5.17
CA THR A 209 -10.49 15.49 5.56
C THR A 209 -10.63 15.42 7.08
N ARG A 210 -11.88 15.34 7.57
CA ARG A 210 -12.18 15.43 9.01
C ARG A 210 -11.89 14.16 9.81
N SER A 211 -11.83 13.01 9.16
CA SER A 211 -11.69 11.71 9.82
C SER A 211 -10.47 10.95 9.34
N TRP A 212 -9.60 10.57 10.26
CA TRP A 212 -8.44 9.73 9.98
C TRP A 212 -8.82 8.31 9.53
N ALA A 213 -9.97 7.81 9.97
CA ALA A 213 -10.46 6.49 9.59
C ALA A 213 -10.84 6.40 8.10
N THR A 214 -11.15 7.52 7.46
CA THR A 214 -11.45 7.56 6.02
C THR A 214 -10.20 7.59 5.16
N TYR A 215 -9.03 7.85 5.73
CA TYR A 215 -7.78 7.98 4.98
C TYR A 215 -7.28 6.67 4.40
N THR A 216 -7.35 5.61 5.16
CA THR A 216 -6.89 4.29 4.72
C THR A 216 -7.67 3.75 3.53
N ARG A 217 -8.91 4.23 3.35
CA ARG A 217 -9.82 3.84 2.25
C ARG A 217 -10.24 5.03 1.39
N SER A 218 -9.48 6.11 1.42
CA SER A 218 -9.86 7.36 0.75
C SER A 218 -9.44 7.37 -0.72
N ASP A 219 -10.35 7.81 -1.59
CA ASP A 219 -10.09 8.11 -3.01
C ASP A 219 -9.05 9.22 -3.22
N LEU A 220 -8.58 9.88 -2.15
CA LEU A 220 -7.51 10.88 -2.23
C LEU A 220 -6.18 10.27 -2.67
N TYR A 221 -5.99 8.98 -2.46
CA TYR A 221 -4.76 8.25 -2.76
C TYR A 221 -4.92 7.19 -3.85
N VAL A 222 -6.17 6.91 -4.25
CA VAL A 222 -6.53 5.90 -5.25
C VAL A 222 -7.07 6.54 -6.51
#